data_8d9c82b459d545e4a9073f47f3b8fc1b
#
_entry.id   8d9c82b459d545e4a9073f47f3b8fc1b
#
_cell.length_a   1.000
_cell.length_b   1.000
_cell.length_c   1.000
_cell.angle_alpha   90.00
_cell.angle_beta   90.00
_cell.angle_gamma   90.00
#
_symmetry.space_group_name_H-M   'P 1'
#
loop_
_entity.id
_entity.type
_entity.pdbx_description
1 polymer ?
#
loop_
_entity_poly.entity_id
_entity_poly.type
_entity_poly.pdbx_seq_one_letter_code
_entity_poly.pdbx_strand_id
1 'polypeptide(L)'
;MSIENDKARIPFYCSWVFIVIVTAFIWPLGAMLVWRRGQYSRKTCLNLGMISMVFGIILMVVAVVVAYLLGDSYMAFCAIYGICGVVFARMGYEGYKKANLYRKIIFEVEDEGTLMVPMLADEIGMPEVEVIKTLEAMLKKNLLPDYELARNNK
;
A
#
# COMPACT_ATOMS: atom_id res chain seq x y z
N MET A 1 16.86 10.88 -16.38
CA MET A 1 16.35 9.72 -17.13
C MET A 1 14.87 9.59 -16.85
N SER A 2 14.01 9.71 -17.86
CA SER A 2 12.60 10.06 -17.70
C SER A 2 11.77 8.90 -17.13
N ILE A 3 11.14 9.13 -15.99
CA ILE A 3 10.17 8.27 -15.28
C ILE A 3 8.85 8.11 -16.07
N GLU A 4 8.87 8.34 -17.38
CA GLU A 4 7.66 8.54 -18.18
C GLU A 4 7.16 7.28 -18.92
N ASN A 5 7.82 6.13 -18.78
CA ASN A 5 7.48 4.94 -19.57
C ASN A 5 6.73 3.83 -18.83
N ASP A 6 6.34 4.03 -17.57
CA ASP A 6 5.55 3.03 -16.81
C ASP A 6 4.02 3.33 -16.90
N LYS A 7 3.55 3.71 -18.08
CA LYS A 7 2.13 3.66 -18.42
C LYS A 7 1.75 2.24 -18.83
N ALA A 8 1.91 1.26 -17.97
CA ALA A 8 1.06 0.08 -18.01
C ALA A 8 -0.37 0.64 -18.07
N ARG A 9 -1.09 0.39 -19.20
CA ARG A 9 -2.42 0.96 -19.46
C ARG A 9 -3.33 0.63 -18.29
N ILE A 10 -3.46 1.59 -17.36
CA ILE A 10 -4.32 1.44 -16.19
C ILE A 10 -5.73 1.27 -16.75
N PRO A 11 -6.41 0.14 -16.52
CA PRO A 11 -7.76 -0.09 -17.00
C PRO A 11 -8.68 1.05 -16.55
N PHE A 12 -9.65 1.43 -17.37
CA PHE A 12 -10.58 2.54 -17.09
C PHE A 12 -11.25 2.41 -15.71
N TYR A 13 -11.62 1.20 -15.30
CA TYR A 13 -12.22 0.93 -13.98
C TYR A 13 -11.26 1.14 -12.80
N CYS A 14 -9.96 1.27 -13.05
CA CYS A 14 -8.94 1.66 -12.07
C CYS A 14 -8.61 3.17 -12.12
N SER A 15 -9.33 3.98 -12.89
CA SER A 15 -9.22 5.44 -12.86
C SER A 15 -9.63 5.98 -11.49
N TRP A 16 -8.93 7.03 -11.01
CA TRP A 16 -9.30 7.68 -9.75
C TRP A 16 -10.73 8.20 -9.73
N VAL A 17 -11.19 8.76 -10.86
CA VAL A 17 -12.56 9.28 -11.00
C VAL A 17 -13.58 8.15 -10.80
N PHE A 18 -13.37 7.01 -11.46
CA PHE A 18 -14.25 5.85 -11.32
C PHE A 18 -14.24 5.29 -9.89
N ILE A 19 -13.06 5.18 -9.27
CA ILE A 19 -12.90 4.70 -7.90
C ILE A 19 -13.66 5.61 -6.92
N VAL A 20 -13.55 6.93 -7.03
CA VAL A 20 -14.25 7.89 -6.17
C VAL A 20 -15.77 7.74 -6.30
N ILE A 21 -16.28 7.65 -7.54
CA ILE A 21 -17.71 7.46 -7.79
C ILE A 21 -18.20 6.14 -7.15
N VAL A 22 -17.51 5.03 -7.42
CA VAL A 22 -17.89 3.71 -6.87
C VAL A 22 -17.80 3.70 -5.35
N THR A 23 -16.78 4.36 -4.76
CA THR A 23 -16.63 4.44 -3.30
C THR A 23 -17.78 5.21 -2.65
N ALA A 24 -18.29 6.25 -3.32
CA ALA A 24 -19.43 7.04 -2.80
C ALA A 24 -20.72 6.22 -2.74
N PHE A 25 -20.95 5.30 -3.68
CA PHE A 25 -22.15 4.46 -3.73
C PHE A 25 -21.98 3.12 -2.99
N ILE A 26 -20.83 2.48 -3.18
CA ILE A 26 -20.55 1.13 -2.64
C ILE A 26 -19.09 1.11 -2.13
N TRP A 27 -18.90 1.62 -0.91
CA TRP A 27 -17.57 1.77 -0.33
C TRP A 27 -16.69 0.48 -0.31
N PRO A 28 -17.23 -0.77 -0.08
CA PRO A 28 -16.37 -1.96 -0.11
C PRO A 28 -15.80 -2.24 -1.51
N LEU A 29 -16.57 -1.97 -2.58
CA LEU A 29 -16.08 -2.10 -3.97
C LEU A 29 -15.02 -1.04 -4.27
N GLY A 30 -15.20 0.19 -3.77
CA GLY A 30 -14.20 1.24 -3.88
C GLY A 30 -12.85 0.84 -3.26
N ALA A 31 -12.87 0.29 -2.05
CA ALA A 31 -11.67 -0.21 -1.38
C ALA A 31 -10.98 -1.33 -2.18
N MET A 32 -11.74 -2.26 -2.76
CA MET A 32 -11.21 -3.33 -3.63
C MET A 32 -10.58 -2.77 -4.91
N LEU A 33 -11.18 -1.74 -5.52
CA LEU A 33 -10.63 -1.08 -6.71
C LEU A 33 -9.33 -0.33 -6.41
N VAL A 34 -9.22 0.35 -5.26
CA VAL A 34 -7.97 0.99 -4.81
C VAL A 34 -6.87 -0.06 -4.64
N TRP A 35 -7.20 -1.20 -4.02
CA TRP A 35 -6.24 -2.30 -3.87
C TRP A 35 -5.79 -2.87 -5.22
N ARG A 36 -6.71 -3.12 -6.15
CA ARG A 36 -6.39 -3.54 -7.52
C ARG A 36 -5.52 -2.51 -8.24
N ARG A 37 -5.83 -1.23 -8.13
CA ARG A 37 -5.00 -0.17 -8.70
C ARG A 37 -3.55 -0.21 -8.20
N GLY A 38 -3.34 -0.57 -6.92
CA GLY A 38 -2.00 -0.77 -6.36
C GLY A 38 -1.15 -1.81 -7.09
N GLN A 39 -1.78 -2.75 -7.81
CA GLN A 39 -1.06 -3.76 -8.60
C GLN A 39 -0.55 -3.21 -9.95
N TYR A 40 -1.15 -2.12 -10.46
CA TYR A 40 -0.81 -1.53 -11.76
C TYR A 40 0.08 -0.28 -11.65
N SER A 41 0.25 0.30 -10.47
CA SER A 41 1.00 1.53 -10.28
C SER A 41 1.92 1.45 -9.08
N ARG A 42 3.25 1.56 -9.33
CA ARG A 42 4.29 1.61 -8.29
C ARG A 42 3.99 2.67 -7.23
N LYS A 43 3.61 3.89 -7.66
CA LYS A 43 3.26 4.99 -6.76
C LYS A 43 2.05 4.65 -5.88
N THR A 44 1.02 4.04 -6.46
CA THR A 44 -0.18 3.65 -5.69
C THR A 44 0.14 2.50 -4.73
N CYS A 45 0.96 1.53 -5.14
CA CYS A 45 1.40 0.43 -4.28
C CYS A 45 2.13 0.94 -3.02
N LEU A 46 3.04 1.89 -3.19
CA LEU A 46 3.81 2.50 -2.09
C LEU A 46 2.96 3.40 -1.17
N ASN A 47 1.87 3.95 -1.69
CA ASN A 47 0.97 4.82 -0.92
C ASN A 47 -0.27 4.09 -0.37
N LEU A 48 -0.49 2.84 -0.76
CA LEU A 48 -1.69 2.07 -0.41
C LEU A 48 -1.88 1.95 1.12
N GLY A 49 -0.79 1.75 1.86
CA GLY A 49 -0.82 1.70 3.32
C GLY A 49 -1.30 3.01 3.93
N MET A 50 -0.79 4.15 3.45
CA MET A 50 -1.21 5.48 3.92
C MET A 50 -2.69 5.74 3.58
N ILE A 51 -3.11 5.42 2.36
CA ILE A 51 -4.51 5.59 1.93
C ILE A 51 -5.45 4.75 2.80
N SER A 52 -5.11 3.48 3.06
CA SER A 52 -5.90 2.59 3.92
C SER A 52 -5.99 3.09 5.36
N MET A 53 -4.89 3.62 5.91
CA MET A 53 -4.85 4.18 7.26
C MET A 53 -5.76 5.42 7.39
N VAL A 54 -5.65 6.37 6.45
CA VAL A 54 -6.50 7.57 6.42
C VAL A 54 -7.98 7.18 6.28
N PHE A 55 -8.28 6.23 5.40
CA PHE A 55 -9.65 5.74 5.21
C PHE A 55 -10.21 5.10 6.49
N GLY A 56 -9.42 4.29 7.20
CA GLY A 56 -9.81 3.71 8.48
C GLY A 56 -10.11 4.76 9.55
N ILE A 57 -9.31 5.83 9.63
CA ILE A 57 -9.54 6.96 10.55
C ILE A 57 -10.85 7.68 10.20
N ILE A 58 -11.10 7.94 8.92
CA ILE A 58 -12.34 8.58 8.47
C ILE A 58 -13.56 7.74 8.87
N LEU A 59 -13.51 6.41 8.67
CA LEU A 59 -14.61 5.52 9.08
C LEU A 59 -14.87 5.57 10.59
N MET A 60 -13.83 5.63 11.43
CA MET A 60 -13.99 5.76 12.87
C MET A 60 -14.63 7.09 13.26
N VAL A 61 -14.20 8.20 12.65
CA VAL A 61 -14.79 9.53 12.91
C VAL A 61 -16.26 9.55 12.49
N VAL A 62 -16.59 9.02 11.32
CA VAL A 62 -17.98 8.93 10.84
C VAL A 62 -18.83 8.08 11.80
N ALA A 63 -18.32 6.94 12.27
CA ALA A 63 -19.03 6.10 13.23
C ALA A 63 -19.36 6.85 14.53
N VAL A 64 -18.39 7.62 15.07
CA VAL A 64 -18.60 8.43 16.28
C VAL A 64 -19.63 9.55 16.05
N VAL A 65 -19.54 10.27 14.93
CA VAL A 65 -20.47 11.36 14.59
C VAL A 65 -21.89 10.83 14.42
N VAL A 66 -22.05 9.70 13.71
CA VAL A 66 -23.36 9.06 13.50
C VAL A 66 -23.95 8.58 14.82
N ALA A 67 -23.16 7.98 15.72
CA ALA A 67 -23.60 7.56 17.04
C ALA A 67 -24.09 8.74 17.88
N TYR A 68 -23.38 9.88 17.80
CA TYR A 68 -23.74 11.09 18.53
C TYR A 68 -25.05 11.74 18.01
N LEU A 69 -25.22 11.78 16.68
CA LEU A 69 -26.37 12.48 16.06
C LEU A 69 -27.66 11.64 16.04
N LEU A 70 -27.58 10.32 15.87
CA LEU A 70 -28.72 9.45 15.62
C LEU A 70 -29.08 8.59 16.83
N GLY A 71 -28.27 8.60 17.90
CA GLY A 71 -28.55 7.91 19.16
C GLY A 71 -28.55 6.38 19.07
N ASP A 72 -29.17 5.75 20.06
CA ASP A 72 -29.06 4.30 20.31
C ASP A 72 -29.56 3.40 19.17
N SER A 73 -30.52 3.89 18.35
CA SER A 73 -31.10 3.11 17.24
C SER A 73 -30.06 2.67 16.19
N TYR A 74 -28.90 3.34 16.12
CA TYR A 74 -27.85 3.07 15.15
C TYR A 74 -26.57 2.51 15.78
N MET A 75 -26.57 2.18 17.07
CA MET A 75 -25.39 1.68 17.80
C MET A 75 -24.73 0.47 17.15
N ALA A 76 -25.52 -0.52 16.70
CA ALA A 76 -24.99 -1.70 16.02
C ALA A 76 -24.26 -1.35 14.71
N PHE A 77 -24.82 -0.43 13.94
CA PHE A 77 -24.21 0.07 12.71
C PHE A 77 -22.89 0.80 13.00
N CYS A 78 -22.89 1.70 13.99
CA CYS A 78 -21.71 2.44 14.41
C CYS A 78 -20.60 1.51 14.94
N ALA A 79 -20.95 0.45 15.66
CA ALA A 79 -20.01 -0.56 16.14
C ALA A 79 -19.33 -1.28 14.96
N ILE A 80 -20.09 -1.71 13.95
CA ILE A 80 -19.54 -2.36 12.74
C ILE A 80 -18.57 -1.44 12.01
N TYR A 81 -18.97 -0.18 11.77
CA TYR A 81 -18.13 0.80 11.10
C TYR A 81 -16.87 1.15 11.90
N GLY A 82 -16.99 1.26 13.22
CA GLY A 82 -15.87 1.48 14.12
C GLY A 82 -14.85 0.34 14.08
N ILE A 83 -15.33 -0.91 14.16
CA ILE A 83 -14.48 -2.10 14.07
C ILE A 83 -13.79 -2.16 12.70
N CYS A 84 -14.54 -1.96 11.61
CA CYS A 84 -13.96 -1.89 10.27
C CYS A 84 -12.88 -0.80 10.17
N GLY A 85 -13.14 0.39 10.72
CA GLY A 85 -12.18 1.50 10.76
C GLY A 85 -10.87 1.12 11.45
N VAL A 86 -10.95 0.47 12.62
CA VAL A 86 -9.77 -0.01 13.36
C VAL A 86 -8.98 -1.04 12.55
N VAL A 87 -9.66 -2.01 11.93
CA VAL A 87 -9.01 -3.03 11.08
C VAL A 87 -8.28 -2.38 9.90
N PHE A 88 -8.95 -1.46 9.18
CA PHE A 88 -8.32 -0.75 8.05
C PHE A 88 -7.16 0.14 8.50
N ALA A 89 -7.27 0.83 9.63
CA ALA A 89 -6.18 1.65 10.15
C ALA A 89 -4.95 0.80 10.51
N ARG A 90 -5.16 -0.36 11.16
CA ARG A 90 -4.08 -1.29 11.53
C ARG A 90 -3.41 -1.89 10.28
N MET A 91 -4.19 -2.42 9.35
CA MET A 91 -3.66 -2.95 8.08
C MET A 91 -2.91 -1.87 7.29
N GLY A 92 -3.45 -0.65 7.28
CA GLY A 92 -2.83 0.52 6.66
C GLY A 92 -1.48 0.87 7.29
N TYR A 93 -1.38 0.84 8.61
CA TYR A 93 -0.14 1.12 9.34
C TYR A 93 0.96 0.08 9.05
N GLU A 94 0.60 -1.20 9.02
CA GLU A 94 1.55 -2.26 8.62
C GLU A 94 1.99 -2.12 7.16
N GLY A 95 1.05 -1.78 6.28
CA GLY A 95 1.33 -1.47 4.87
C GLY A 95 2.24 -0.26 4.71
N TYR A 96 2.04 0.79 5.49
CA TYR A 96 2.88 2.00 5.51
C TYR A 96 4.32 1.70 5.94
N LYS A 97 4.51 0.90 7.02
CA LYS A 97 5.84 0.45 7.45
C LYS A 97 6.59 -0.29 6.34
N LYS A 98 5.90 -1.25 5.68
CA LYS A 98 6.48 -2.00 4.55
C LYS A 98 6.82 -1.08 3.37
N ALA A 99 5.95 -0.12 3.06
CA ALA A 99 6.19 0.84 1.99
C ALA A 99 7.40 1.74 2.27
N ASN A 100 7.62 2.16 3.51
CA ASN A 100 8.81 2.93 3.89
C ASN A 100 10.10 2.10 3.75
N LEU A 101 10.05 0.82 4.12
CA LEU A 101 11.17 -0.10 3.89
C LEU A 101 11.45 -0.24 2.38
N TYR A 102 10.41 -0.44 1.56
CA TYR A 102 10.56 -0.52 0.11
C TYR A 102 11.15 0.76 -0.50
N ARG A 103 10.75 1.94 0.01
CA ARG A 103 11.33 3.22 -0.44
C ARG A 103 12.82 3.33 -0.11
N LYS A 104 13.22 2.90 1.10
CA LYS A 104 14.65 2.85 1.46
C LYS A 104 15.43 1.94 0.51
N ILE A 105 14.95 0.72 0.28
CA ILE A 105 15.60 -0.23 -0.64
C ILE A 105 15.68 0.34 -2.05
N ILE A 106 14.60 0.98 -2.54
CA ILE A 106 14.58 1.60 -3.86
C ILE A 106 15.64 2.70 -3.96
N PHE A 107 15.73 3.54 -2.94
CA PHE A 107 16.73 4.62 -2.89
C PHE A 107 18.15 4.06 -2.95
N GLU A 108 18.49 3.09 -2.10
CA GLU A 108 19.82 2.46 -2.07
C GLU A 108 20.17 1.78 -3.40
N VAL A 109 19.22 1.11 -4.03
CA VAL A 109 19.46 0.37 -5.27
C VAL A 109 19.46 1.29 -6.49
N GLU A 110 18.51 2.23 -6.61
CA GLU A 110 18.36 3.07 -7.83
C GLU A 110 19.22 4.34 -7.78
N ASP A 111 19.34 4.99 -6.61
CA ASP A 111 20.03 6.27 -6.47
C ASP A 111 21.50 6.08 -6.05
N GLU A 112 21.80 5.21 -5.09
CA GLU A 112 23.17 4.95 -4.60
C GLU A 112 23.86 3.81 -5.37
N GLY A 113 23.12 3.01 -6.14
CA GLY A 113 23.67 1.93 -6.96
C GLY A 113 24.17 0.73 -6.16
N THR A 114 23.71 0.54 -4.94
CA THR A 114 24.10 -0.59 -4.07
C THR A 114 23.45 -1.88 -4.56
N LEU A 115 24.22 -2.71 -5.27
CA LEU A 115 23.73 -3.95 -5.87
C LEU A 115 24.04 -5.21 -5.05
N MET A 116 24.90 -5.11 -4.04
CA MET A 116 25.29 -6.25 -3.20
C MET A 116 24.35 -6.39 -1.99
N VAL A 117 23.72 -7.55 -1.87
CA VAL A 117 22.80 -7.83 -0.74
C VAL A 117 23.42 -7.63 0.65
N PRO A 118 24.69 -8.03 0.92
CA PRO A 118 25.32 -7.77 2.21
C PRO A 118 25.44 -6.28 2.54
N MET A 119 25.86 -5.45 1.56
CA MET A 119 25.96 -4.00 1.75
C MET A 119 24.59 -3.37 2.01
N LEU A 120 23.58 -3.80 1.25
CA LEU A 120 22.21 -3.35 1.43
C LEU A 120 21.65 -3.74 2.82
N ALA A 121 22.02 -4.92 3.32
CA ALA A 121 21.65 -5.40 4.64
C ALA A 121 22.23 -4.52 5.76
N ASP A 122 23.49 -4.13 5.63
CA ASP A 122 24.18 -3.24 6.58
C ASP A 122 23.58 -1.83 6.58
N GLU A 123 23.33 -1.24 5.40
CA GLU A 123 22.71 0.10 5.26
C GLU A 123 21.29 0.18 5.82
N ILE A 124 20.51 -0.86 5.60
CA ILE A 124 19.13 -0.92 6.09
C ILE A 124 19.07 -1.34 7.56
N GLY A 125 20.11 -2.01 8.07
CA GLY A 125 20.17 -2.56 9.43
C GLY A 125 19.28 -3.80 9.60
N MET A 126 19.19 -4.66 8.57
CA MET A 126 18.37 -5.87 8.56
C MET A 126 19.21 -7.11 8.22
N PRO A 127 18.82 -8.31 8.71
CA PRO A 127 19.48 -9.56 8.33
C PRO A 127 19.38 -9.79 6.81
N GLU A 128 20.44 -10.28 6.18
CA GLU A 128 20.48 -10.56 4.73
C GLU A 128 19.30 -11.42 4.25
N VAL A 129 18.89 -12.41 5.04
CA VAL A 129 17.78 -13.31 4.71
C VAL A 129 16.46 -12.54 4.58
N GLU A 130 16.24 -11.53 5.41
CA GLU A 130 15.04 -10.69 5.35
C GLU A 130 15.10 -9.71 4.19
N VAL A 131 16.29 -9.20 3.87
CA VAL A 131 16.50 -8.33 2.70
C VAL A 131 16.21 -9.11 1.42
N ILE A 132 16.71 -10.35 1.29
CA ILE A 132 16.44 -11.21 0.12
C ILE A 132 14.93 -11.45 -0.03
N LYS A 133 14.22 -11.84 1.04
CA LYS A 133 12.76 -12.02 1.00
C LYS A 133 12.01 -10.77 0.60
N THR A 134 12.50 -9.61 1.07
CA THR A 134 11.91 -8.33 0.76
C THR A 134 12.14 -7.96 -0.70
N LEU A 135 13.34 -8.16 -1.22
CA LEU A 135 13.68 -7.97 -2.64
C LEU A 135 12.84 -8.88 -3.55
N GLU A 136 12.71 -10.18 -3.21
CA GLU A 136 11.84 -11.11 -3.96
C GLU A 136 10.38 -10.61 -3.99
N ALA A 137 9.87 -10.10 -2.85
CA ALA A 137 8.52 -9.55 -2.79
C ALA A 137 8.37 -8.26 -3.61
N MET A 138 9.43 -7.44 -3.71
CA MET A 138 9.45 -6.21 -4.50
C MET A 138 9.51 -6.51 -6.00
N LEU A 139 10.34 -7.47 -6.42
CA LEU A 139 10.41 -7.95 -7.81
C LEU A 139 9.07 -8.54 -8.26
N LYS A 140 8.44 -9.38 -7.43
CA LYS A 140 7.11 -9.92 -7.71
C LYS A 140 6.04 -8.84 -7.88
N LYS A 141 6.21 -7.68 -7.24
CA LYS A 141 5.30 -6.52 -7.35
C LYS A 141 5.72 -5.53 -8.45
N ASN A 142 6.74 -5.87 -9.23
CA ASN A 142 7.32 -5.01 -10.26
C ASN A 142 7.71 -3.60 -9.74
N LEU A 143 8.24 -3.56 -8.51
CA LEU A 143 8.73 -2.32 -7.90
C LEU A 143 10.17 -1.98 -8.32
N LEU A 144 10.91 -2.97 -8.83
CA LEU A 144 12.27 -2.87 -9.37
C LEU A 144 12.30 -3.55 -10.76
N PRO A 145 11.72 -2.92 -11.80
CA PRO A 145 11.51 -3.58 -13.10
C PRO A 145 12.81 -3.90 -13.84
N ASP A 146 13.88 -3.16 -13.58
CA ASP A 146 15.17 -3.28 -14.30
C ASP A 146 16.18 -4.18 -13.57
N TYR A 147 15.76 -4.84 -12.47
CA TYR A 147 16.64 -5.65 -11.63
C TYR A 147 16.19 -7.10 -11.54
N GLU A 148 17.18 -8.01 -11.54
CA GLU A 148 16.99 -9.43 -11.28
C GLU A 148 17.88 -9.88 -10.12
N LEU A 149 17.36 -10.75 -9.26
CA LEU A 149 18.17 -11.39 -8.23
C LEU A 149 19.05 -12.47 -8.86
N ALA A 150 20.37 -12.22 -8.92
CA ALA A 150 21.35 -13.24 -9.26
C ALA A 150 21.34 -14.31 -8.17
N ARG A 151 20.57 -15.38 -8.38
CA ARG A 151 20.51 -16.54 -7.49
C ARG A 151 21.81 -17.33 -7.66
N ASN A 152 22.76 -17.13 -6.75
CA ASN A 152 23.95 -17.98 -6.69
C ASN A 152 23.49 -19.39 -6.27
N ASN A 153 23.19 -20.26 -7.24
CA ASN A 153 22.99 -21.69 -7.01
C ASN A 153 24.37 -22.28 -6.63
N LYS A 154 24.66 -22.30 -5.34
CA LYS A 154 25.70 -23.18 -4.77
C LYS A 154 25.02 -24.32 -4.05
#